data_48659a4b5e85e58260f517fb62ef0e0f
#
_entry.id   48659a4b5e85e58260f517fb62ef0e0f
#
_cell.length_a   1.000
_cell.length_b   1.000
_cell.length_c   1.000
_cell.angle_alpha   90.00
_cell.angle_beta   90.00
_cell.angle_gamma   90.00
#
_symmetry.space_group_name_H-M   'P 1'
#
loop_
_entity.id
_entity.type
_entity.pdbx_description
1 polymer ?
#
loop_
_entity_poly.entity_id
_entity_poly.type
_entity_poly.pdbx_seq_one_letter_code
_entity_poly.pdbx_strand_id
1 'polypeptide(L)'
;MSKIRTLALLTFISSLVLVGCSSEDSTSADDTGSTTIDCGTTIDEIATAAQEEGMVNLIALPDTWANYRGILDSFESKYGIDAPVQNPDASSADELVAIETLRGQAGMPEVVDIGPAFNAEMRNKGYAELYKPTVWDEIPTALKDPEGYWVAAYYGVLAIATNSTLVSNVPTTWADLKKPEYKGMVTLNGDPREAGASFAAVLAAALANGGSFDDVMPGVEYFSELAELGNLQTIDVTPAAILSGEVPIALDWTYNFPGLQQQIADAGFEFQVNVPSDGVYGGYYSQSVVTDVEHPCAARLWLEHIVSDEGALGYLEGGAVPARYGSLLERGLVPADLAATLPSAEILNNITFPTAEQVEAARVVITENWGPMVADR
;
A
#
# COMPACT_ATOMS: atom_id res chain seq x y z
N MET A 1 -34.32 -4.23 62.72
CA MET A 1 -33.42 -4.75 63.78
C MET A 1 -31.99 -4.54 63.20
N SER A 2 -31.42 -3.38 63.40
CA SER A 2 -30.58 -2.87 64.48
C SER A 2 -29.41 -3.79 64.82
N LYS A 3 -28.18 -3.39 64.44
CA LYS A 3 -27.07 -3.15 65.35
C LYS A 3 -25.85 -2.51 64.63
N ILE A 4 -25.67 -1.29 65.10
CA ILE A 4 -24.47 -0.43 64.99
C ILE A 4 -23.40 -0.94 65.98
N ARG A 5 -22.11 -0.82 65.68
CA ARG A 5 -20.96 -0.62 66.59
C ARG A 5 -19.75 -0.25 65.74
N THR A 6 -19.34 1.00 65.67
CA THR A 6 -18.53 1.89 66.55
C THR A 6 -17.05 1.51 66.64
N LEU A 7 -16.22 2.29 65.99
CA LEU A 7 -15.13 3.19 66.38
C LEU A 7 -13.96 2.63 67.20
N ALA A 8 -12.75 2.72 66.74
CA ALA A 8 -11.58 3.05 67.53
C ALA A 8 -10.48 3.76 66.71
N LEU A 9 -10.31 5.02 67.03
CA LEU A 9 -9.22 5.93 66.68
C LEU A 9 -8.00 5.54 67.53
N LEU A 10 -6.78 5.46 66.92
CA LEU A 10 -5.53 5.57 67.69
C LEU A 10 -4.55 6.46 66.95
N THR A 11 -4.43 7.66 67.45
CA THR A 11 -3.41 8.68 67.21
C THR A 11 -2.08 8.26 67.85
N PHE A 12 -0.96 8.37 67.13
CA PHE A 12 0.35 8.49 67.78
C PHE A 12 1.13 9.62 67.09
N ILE A 13 1.56 10.55 67.93
CA ILE A 13 2.29 11.79 67.65
C ILE A 13 3.77 11.57 67.98
N SER A 14 4.62 12.34 67.29
CA SER A 14 6.03 12.72 67.59
C SER A 14 7.12 11.85 66.97
N SER A 15 8.16 12.36 66.35
CA SER A 15 8.95 13.56 66.64
C SER A 15 9.73 14.04 65.41
N LEU A 16 9.84 15.35 65.30
CA LEU A 16 10.79 16.08 64.42
C LEU A 16 12.25 15.80 64.81
N VAL A 17 13.11 15.58 63.82
CA VAL A 17 14.50 15.99 63.87
C VAL A 17 14.85 16.73 62.57
N LEU A 18 15.05 18.03 62.70
CA LEU A 18 15.65 18.92 61.68
C LEU A 18 17.17 18.77 61.73
N VAL A 19 17.79 18.38 60.61
CA VAL A 19 19.15 18.78 60.31
C VAL A 19 19.16 19.32 58.89
N GLY A 20 19.44 20.60 58.75
CA GLY A 20 19.57 21.27 57.48
C GLY A 20 20.99 21.10 56.92
N CYS A 21 21.10 21.28 55.63
CA CYS A 21 22.02 22.16 54.88
C CYS A 21 22.19 21.72 53.45
N SER A 22 21.84 22.63 52.62
CA SER A 22 22.45 23.17 51.40
C SER A 22 22.27 22.41 50.10
N SER A 23 21.49 23.06 49.24
CA SER A 23 21.70 23.43 47.84
C SER A 23 22.32 22.42 46.90
N GLU A 24 21.51 21.97 45.93
CA GLU A 24 21.66 22.40 44.53
C GLU A 24 20.48 21.96 43.72
N ASP A 25 19.96 22.89 42.95
CA ASP A 25 18.95 22.74 41.94
C ASP A 25 19.30 21.60 40.98
N SER A 26 18.45 20.61 40.86
CA SER A 26 18.28 19.84 39.65
C SER A 26 16.79 19.56 39.48
N THR A 27 16.17 20.41 38.69
CA THR A 27 14.90 20.14 38.04
C THR A 27 15.02 18.83 37.26
N SER A 28 14.56 17.74 37.86
CA SER A 28 14.23 16.55 37.08
C SER A 28 12.99 16.86 36.27
N ALA A 29 13.21 17.24 35.01
CA ALA A 29 12.18 17.12 34.01
C ALA A 29 11.72 15.65 34.02
N ASP A 30 10.42 15.44 34.11
CA ASP A 30 9.77 14.19 33.75
C ASP A 30 10.16 13.89 32.30
N ASP A 31 11.20 13.10 32.13
CA ASP A 31 11.56 12.45 30.88
C ASP A 31 10.52 11.31 30.73
N THR A 32 9.40 11.60 30.08
CA THR A 32 8.59 10.59 29.43
C THR A 32 9.43 10.05 28.28
N GLY A 33 10.36 9.19 28.62
CA GLY A 33 11.27 8.56 27.69
C GLY A 33 10.48 7.73 26.68
N SER A 34 10.28 8.32 25.52
CA SER A 34 10.22 7.54 24.30
C SER A 34 11.56 6.82 24.22
N THR A 35 11.62 5.56 24.59
CA THR A 35 12.77 4.71 24.31
C THR A 35 12.86 4.59 22.80
N THR A 36 13.69 5.43 22.19
CA THR A 36 14.08 5.22 20.79
C THR A 36 14.75 3.84 20.73
N ILE A 37 14.07 2.88 20.10
CA ILE A 37 14.63 1.55 19.91
C ILE A 37 15.81 1.69 18.97
N ASP A 38 16.99 1.34 19.46
CA ASP A 38 18.23 1.40 18.68
C ASP A 38 18.38 0.11 17.87
N CYS A 39 18.01 0.19 16.59
CA CYS A 39 18.21 -0.91 15.63
C CYS A 39 19.59 -0.85 14.93
N GLY A 40 20.44 0.11 15.28
CA GLY A 40 21.69 0.38 14.56
C GLY A 40 21.50 1.32 13.37
N THR A 41 22.59 1.55 12.63
CA THR A 41 22.66 2.51 11.51
C THR A 41 23.05 1.86 10.18
N THR A 42 23.51 0.63 10.21
CA THR A 42 23.87 -0.16 9.03
C THR A 42 22.90 -1.32 8.85
N ILE A 43 22.78 -1.82 7.62
CA ILE A 43 21.92 -2.98 7.32
C ILE A 43 22.29 -4.19 8.20
N ASP A 44 23.57 -4.43 8.44
CA ASP A 44 24.03 -5.58 9.25
C ASP A 44 23.64 -5.41 10.73
N GLU A 45 23.69 -4.19 11.27
CA GLU A 45 23.24 -3.90 12.63
C GLU A 45 21.72 -4.06 12.76
N ILE A 46 20.95 -3.50 11.81
CA ILE A 46 19.50 -3.63 11.76
C ILE A 46 19.12 -5.11 11.64
N ALA A 47 19.79 -5.87 10.75
CA ALA A 47 19.52 -7.31 10.58
C ALA A 47 19.82 -8.11 11.86
N THR A 48 20.89 -7.75 12.59
CA THR A 48 21.22 -8.41 13.86
C THR A 48 20.12 -8.16 14.91
N ALA A 49 19.67 -6.92 15.06
CA ALA A 49 18.61 -6.57 16.00
C ALA A 49 17.26 -7.22 15.58
N ALA A 50 16.94 -7.21 14.29
CA ALA A 50 15.73 -7.84 13.75
C ALA A 50 15.71 -9.37 13.93
N GLN A 51 16.89 -10.03 13.86
CA GLN A 51 17.01 -11.47 14.14
C GLN A 51 16.71 -11.81 15.60
N GLU A 52 16.98 -10.90 16.52
CA GLU A 52 16.62 -11.06 17.94
C GLU A 52 15.10 -10.95 18.14
N GLU A 53 14.41 -10.14 17.30
CA GLU A 53 12.96 -10.01 17.28
C GLU A 53 12.29 -11.23 16.61
N GLY A 54 12.91 -11.81 15.57
CA GLY A 54 12.58 -13.09 14.95
C GLY A 54 11.43 -13.09 13.96
N MET A 55 10.63 -12.01 13.86
CA MET A 55 9.52 -11.92 12.90
C MET A 55 9.18 -10.46 12.56
N VAL A 56 8.41 -10.28 11.48
CA VAL A 56 7.72 -9.04 11.13
C VAL A 56 6.29 -9.36 10.69
N ASN A 57 5.29 -8.70 11.30
CA ASN A 57 3.89 -8.89 10.93
C ASN A 57 3.53 -8.00 9.74
N LEU A 58 3.20 -8.61 8.60
CA LEU A 58 2.81 -7.94 7.38
C LEU A 58 1.30 -8.11 7.11
N ILE A 59 0.75 -7.30 6.21
CA ILE A 59 -0.66 -7.32 5.82
C ILE A 59 -0.79 -6.97 4.34
N ALA A 60 -1.86 -7.43 3.69
CA ALA A 60 -2.27 -7.01 2.35
C ALA A 60 -1.22 -7.24 1.25
N LEU A 61 -0.43 -8.32 1.34
CA LEU A 61 0.58 -8.69 0.35
C LEU A 61 0.21 -10.05 -0.27
N PRO A 62 -0.65 -10.09 -1.31
CA PRO A 62 -0.98 -11.33 -2.00
C PRO A 62 0.25 -11.93 -2.69
N ASP A 63 0.44 -13.24 -2.61
CA ASP A 63 1.59 -13.96 -3.18
C ASP A 63 1.88 -13.61 -4.65
N THR A 64 0.82 -13.41 -5.44
CA THR A 64 0.91 -13.14 -6.89
C THR A 64 1.01 -11.67 -7.25
N TRP A 65 0.77 -10.76 -6.30
CA TRP A 65 0.86 -9.32 -6.50
C TRP A 65 2.33 -8.91 -6.55
N ALA A 66 2.78 -8.36 -7.69
CA ALA A 66 4.14 -7.87 -7.89
C ALA A 66 5.26 -8.81 -7.39
N ASN A 67 5.02 -10.14 -7.41
CA ASN A 67 5.92 -11.19 -6.91
C ASN A 67 6.19 -11.14 -5.40
N TYR A 68 5.22 -10.71 -4.57
CA TYR A 68 5.46 -10.67 -3.12
C TYR A 68 5.88 -12.00 -2.54
N ARG A 69 5.38 -13.17 -3.08
CA ARG A 69 5.86 -14.47 -2.60
C ARG A 69 7.37 -14.63 -2.75
N GLY A 70 7.92 -14.29 -3.93
CA GLY A 70 9.37 -14.38 -4.17
C GLY A 70 10.17 -13.41 -3.29
N ILE A 71 9.64 -12.21 -3.04
CA ILE A 71 10.29 -11.19 -2.18
C ILE A 71 10.27 -11.64 -0.72
N LEU A 72 9.14 -12.19 -0.23
CA LEU A 72 9.03 -12.77 1.12
C LEU A 72 9.99 -13.93 1.31
N ASP A 73 10.03 -14.87 0.35
CA ASP A 73 10.94 -16.02 0.39
C ASP A 73 12.42 -15.59 0.43
N SER A 74 12.77 -14.52 -0.32
CA SER A 74 14.13 -13.98 -0.31
C SER A 74 14.49 -13.33 1.03
N PHE A 75 13.56 -12.58 1.64
CA PHE A 75 13.71 -11.98 2.95
C PHE A 75 13.90 -13.05 4.04
N GLU A 76 12.97 -14.00 4.12
CA GLU A 76 13.00 -15.10 5.10
C GLU A 76 14.27 -15.93 4.96
N SER A 77 14.66 -16.28 3.73
CA SER A 77 15.88 -17.05 3.46
C SER A 77 17.16 -16.31 3.82
N LYS A 78 17.19 -15.00 3.55
CA LYS A 78 18.38 -14.16 3.76
C LYS A 78 18.63 -13.85 5.23
N TYR A 79 17.57 -13.52 5.95
CA TYR A 79 17.67 -13.00 7.31
C TYR A 79 17.28 -14.00 8.40
N GLY A 80 16.57 -15.09 8.03
CA GLY A 80 16.07 -16.06 9.01
C GLY A 80 14.98 -15.51 9.92
N ILE A 81 14.18 -14.57 9.42
CA ILE A 81 13.11 -13.86 10.12
C ILE A 81 11.80 -14.25 9.48
N ASP A 82 10.82 -14.69 10.27
CA ASP A 82 9.49 -15.02 9.77
C ASP A 82 8.73 -13.75 9.34
N ALA A 83 8.07 -13.79 8.18
CA ALA A 83 7.31 -12.65 7.64
C ALA A 83 5.85 -13.05 7.31
N PRO A 84 5.03 -13.38 8.31
CA PRO A 84 3.64 -13.77 8.08
C PRO A 84 2.82 -12.61 7.53
N VAL A 85 2.05 -12.88 6.46
CA VAL A 85 1.12 -11.92 5.86
C VAL A 85 -0.29 -12.21 6.33
N GLN A 86 -0.91 -11.24 6.99
CA GLN A 86 -2.30 -11.31 7.41
C GLN A 86 -3.19 -10.73 6.33
N ASN A 87 -4.40 -11.29 6.18
CA ASN A 87 -5.43 -10.78 5.26
C ASN A 87 -4.82 -10.31 3.92
N PRO A 88 -4.27 -11.24 3.09
CA PRO A 88 -3.52 -10.85 1.90
C PRO A 88 -4.30 -9.99 0.91
N ASP A 89 -5.63 -10.17 0.85
CA ASP A 89 -6.52 -9.43 -0.06
C ASP A 89 -7.15 -8.18 0.59
N ALA A 90 -6.59 -7.68 1.71
CA ALA A 90 -7.09 -6.48 2.38
C ALA A 90 -6.95 -5.24 1.50
N SER A 91 -7.92 -4.33 1.61
CA SER A 91 -7.83 -3.00 1.02
C SER A 91 -6.92 -2.08 1.85
N SER A 92 -6.50 -0.95 1.27
CA SER A 92 -5.72 0.06 2.02
C SER A 92 -6.47 0.62 3.23
N ALA A 93 -7.80 0.70 3.17
CA ALA A 93 -8.63 1.07 4.31
C ALA A 93 -8.59 0.01 5.41
N ASP A 94 -8.65 -1.28 5.04
CA ASP A 94 -8.58 -2.40 5.99
C ASP A 94 -7.23 -2.43 6.72
N GLU A 95 -6.13 -2.06 6.06
CA GLU A 95 -4.82 -1.97 6.69
C GLU A 95 -4.80 -0.92 7.82
N LEU A 96 -5.37 0.26 7.59
CA LEU A 96 -5.48 1.30 8.62
C LEU A 96 -6.41 0.87 9.77
N VAL A 97 -7.51 0.19 9.45
CA VAL A 97 -8.43 -0.38 10.44
C VAL A 97 -7.73 -1.46 11.26
N ALA A 98 -6.88 -2.30 10.64
CA ALA A 98 -6.11 -3.32 11.35
C ALA A 98 -5.12 -2.69 12.35
N ILE A 99 -4.38 -1.64 11.96
CA ILE A 99 -3.51 -0.88 12.87
C ILE A 99 -4.33 -0.35 14.06
N GLU A 100 -5.45 0.31 13.79
CA GLU A 100 -6.28 0.92 14.84
C GLU A 100 -6.84 -0.13 15.80
N THR A 101 -7.34 -1.24 15.27
CA THR A 101 -8.01 -2.29 16.06
C THR A 101 -7.02 -3.12 16.86
N LEU A 102 -5.84 -3.39 16.32
CA LEU A 102 -4.82 -4.25 16.92
C LEU A 102 -3.73 -3.48 17.66
N ARG A 103 -3.84 -2.15 17.79
CA ARG A 103 -2.81 -1.33 18.44
C ARG A 103 -2.46 -1.85 19.84
N GLY A 104 -1.16 -2.14 20.06
CA GLY A 104 -0.64 -2.71 21.30
C GLY A 104 -1.00 -4.18 21.52
N GLN A 105 -1.48 -4.88 20.50
CA GLN A 105 -1.78 -6.30 20.52
C GLN A 105 -0.85 -7.07 19.59
N ALA A 106 -0.60 -8.33 19.91
CA ALA A 106 0.14 -9.23 19.03
C ALA A 106 -0.54 -9.34 17.66
N GLY A 107 0.26 -9.35 16.60
CA GLY A 107 -0.24 -9.41 15.23
C GLY A 107 -0.72 -8.08 14.64
N MET A 108 -0.47 -6.94 15.31
CA MET A 108 -0.65 -5.63 14.67
C MET A 108 0.27 -5.55 13.43
N PRO A 109 -0.22 -5.06 12.27
CA PRO A 109 0.64 -4.85 11.12
C PRO A 109 1.79 -3.89 11.45
N GLU A 110 3.01 -4.22 11.01
CA GLU A 110 4.22 -3.46 11.34
C GLU A 110 4.76 -2.69 10.14
N VAL A 111 4.42 -3.12 8.94
CA VAL A 111 4.60 -2.37 7.69
C VAL A 111 3.33 -2.50 6.87
N VAL A 112 2.95 -1.45 6.17
CA VAL A 112 1.77 -1.39 5.29
C VAL A 112 2.17 -1.06 3.86
N ASP A 113 1.33 -1.47 2.90
CA ASP A 113 1.46 -1.22 1.46
C ASP A 113 0.18 -0.54 0.94
N ILE A 114 0.00 0.73 1.29
CA ILE A 114 -1.24 1.49 1.08
C ILE A 114 -1.21 2.37 -0.17
N GLY A 115 -2.36 2.53 -0.80
CA GLY A 115 -2.54 3.52 -1.85
C GLY A 115 -2.28 4.95 -1.33
N PRO A 116 -1.73 5.86 -2.15
CA PRO A 116 -1.31 7.20 -1.72
C PRO A 116 -2.45 8.05 -1.15
N ALA A 117 -3.72 7.74 -1.46
CA ALA A 117 -4.90 8.39 -0.89
C ALA A 117 -5.02 8.22 0.63
N PHE A 118 -4.31 7.27 1.22
CA PHE A 118 -4.33 6.97 2.66
C PHE A 118 -3.13 7.53 3.43
N ASN A 119 -2.13 8.10 2.74
CA ASN A 119 -0.91 8.65 3.36
C ASN A 119 -1.21 9.77 4.37
N ALA A 120 -2.11 10.68 4.04
CA ALA A 120 -2.49 11.77 4.93
C ALA A 120 -3.15 11.25 6.21
N GLU A 121 -4.02 10.26 6.10
CA GLU A 121 -4.66 9.61 7.25
C GLU A 121 -3.65 8.87 8.11
N MET A 122 -2.76 8.06 7.51
CA MET A 122 -1.67 7.35 8.17
C MET A 122 -0.81 8.31 9.00
N ARG A 123 -0.39 9.42 8.39
CA ARG A 123 0.40 10.48 9.05
C ARG A 123 -0.39 11.20 10.15
N ASN A 124 -1.61 11.64 9.88
CA ASN A 124 -2.41 12.44 10.82
C ASN A 124 -2.83 11.66 12.07
N LYS A 125 -3.01 10.36 11.93
CA LYS A 125 -3.27 9.45 13.06
C LYS A 125 -1.99 9.08 13.82
N GLY A 126 -0.81 9.49 13.34
CA GLY A 126 0.48 9.17 13.94
C GLY A 126 0.84 7.67 13.82
N TYR A 127 0.36 7.01 12.77
CA TYR A 127 0.64 5.59 12.54
C TYR A 127 1.95 5.34 11.78
N ALA A 128 2.44 6.32 11.01
CA ALA A 128 3.67 6.21 10.24
C ALA A 128 4.89 6.66 11.04
N GLU A 129 5.92 5.82 11.11
CA GLU A 129 7.23 6.16 11.65
C GLU A 129 8.03 6.97 10.61
N LEU A 130 8.87 7.89 11.10
CA LEU A 130 9.86 8.58 10.27
C LEU A 130 11.05 7.65 10.03
N TYR A 131 11.13 7.04 8.87
CA TYR A 131 12.23 6.17 8.49
C TYR A 131 12.67 6.41 7.05
N LYS A 132 13.95 6.65 6.83
CA LYS A 132 14.55 6.81 5.50
C LYS A 132 15.49 5.63 5.25
N PRO A 133 15.13 4.72 4.33
CA PRO A 133 16.00 3.59 4.01
C PRO A 133 17.35 4.03 3.45
N THR A 134 18.35 3.18 3.53
CA THR A 134 19.75 3.47 3.14
C THR A 134 19.89 3.91 1.68
N VAL A 135 18.98 3.49 0.82
CA VAL A 135 18.93 3.85 -0.62
C VAL A 135 18.03 5.07 -0.90
N TRP A 136 17.67 5.84 0.12
CA TRP A 136 16.77 6.98 0.04
C TRP A 136 17.04 7.91 -1.14
N ASP A 137 18.31 8.27 -1.37
CA ASP A 137 18.70 9.24 -2.39
C ASP A 137 18.54 8.71 -3.83
N GLU A 138 18.42 7.40 -3.99
CA GLU A 138 18.19 6.76 -5.29
C GLU A 138 16.70 6.70 -5.66
N ILE A 139 15.80 6.93 -4.70
CA ILE A 139 14.34 6.96 -4.92
C ILE A 139 13.96 8.35 -5.43
N PRO A 140 13.23 8.46 -6.57
CA PRO A 140 12.75 9.74 -7.08
C PRO A 140 11.89 10.50 -6.07
N THR A 141 11.96 11.84 -6.07
CA THR A 141 11.20 12.69 -5.13
C THR A 141 9.69 12.52 -5.23
N ALA A 142 9.16 12.18 -6.40
CA ALA A 142 7.73 11.89 -6.58
C ALA A 142 7.27 10.55 -5.95
N LEU A 143 8.22 9.69 -5.56
CA LEU A 143 7.97 8.34 -5.04
C LEU A 143 8.38 8.20 -3.57
N LYS A 144 8.48 9.30 -2.83
CA LYS A 144 8.79 9.29 -1.40
C LYS A 144 8.26 10.54 -0.71
N ASP A 145 7.92 10.41 0.56
CA ASP A 145 7.62 11.56 1.42
C ASP A 145 8.89 12.32 1.78
N PRO A 146 8.98 13.65 1.62
CA PRO A 146 10.21 14.40 1.88
C PRO A 146 10.71 14.30 3.33
N GLU A 147 9.82 14.07 4.28
CA GLU A 147 10.16 13.88 5.69
C GLU A 147 10.54 12.44 6.00
N GLY A 148 10.02 11.45 5.26
CA GLY A 148 10.33 10.03 5.43
C GLY A 148 9.20 9.22 6.07
N TYR A 149 7.95 9.66 5.98
CA TYR A 149 6.80 8.89 6.47
C TYR A 149 6.47 7.68 5.60
N TRP A 150 6.86 7.72 4.33
CA TRP A 150 6.67 6.62 3.38
C TRP A 150 7.66 6.67 2.22
N VAL A 151 7.84 5.54 1.57
CA VAL A 151 8.49 5.40 0.27
C VAL A 151 7.66 4.49 -0.62
N ALA A 152 7.67 4.69 -1.95
CA ALA A 152 7.25 3.66 -2.87
C ALA A 152 8.40 2.67 -3.08
N ALA A 153 8.13 1.38 -3.06
CA ALA A 153 9.10 0.37 -3.45
C ALA A 153 9.02 0.07 -4.95
N TYR A 154 7.82 0.17 -5.51
CA TYR A 154 7.52 -0.08 -6.92
C TYR A 154 6.35 0.80 -7.39
N TYR A 155 6.15 0.81 -8.70
CA TYR A 155 4.97 1.41 -9.32
C TYR A 155 4.51 0.57 -10.52
N GLY A 156 3.31 0.81 -10.97
CA GLY A 156 2.72 0.16 -12.13
C GLY A 156 1.98 1.12 -13.03
N VAL A 157 1.44 0.59 -14.11
CA VAL A 157 0.55 1.30 -15.03
C VAL A 157 -0.82 0.66 -14.95
N LEU A 158 -1.87 1.48 -14.87
CA LEU A 158 -3.22 0.98 -14.89
C LEU A 158 -3.56 0.42 -16.28
N ALA A 159 -4.17 -0.75 -16.31
CA ALA A 159 -4.45 -1.49 -17.52
C ALA A 159 -5.93 -1.92 -17.59
N ILE A 160 -6.36 -2.19 -18.81
CA ILE A 160 -7.57 -2.95 -19.11
C ILE A 160 -7.12 -4.39 -19.39
N ALA A 161 -7.31 -5.27 -18.42
CA ALA A 161 -7.01 -6.69 -18.56
C ALA A 161 -8.28 -7.44 -18.95
N THR A 162 -8.25 -8.10 -20.09
CA THR A 162 -9.43 -8.72 -20.70
C THR A 162 -9.22 -10.20 -20.89
N ASN A 163 -10.15 -11.01 -20.40
CA ASN A 163 -10.24 -12.43 -20.73
C ASN A 163 -10.66 -12.59 -22.19
N SER A 164 -9.67 -12.76 -23.07
CA SER A 164 -9.90 -12.86 -24.53
C SER A 164 -10.60 -14.16 -24.95
N THR A 165 -10.68 -15.14 -24.06
CA THR A 165 -11.46 -16.36 -24.26
C THR A 165 -12.97 -16.07 -24.14
N LEU A 166 -13.36 -15.16 -23.26
CA LEU A 166 -14.75 -14.78 -23.01
C LEU A 166 -15.18 -13.54 -23.82
N VAL A 167 -14.27 -12.63 -24.06
CA VAL A 167 -14.52 -11.33 -24.71
C VAL A 167 -13.84 -11.28 -26.08
N SER A 168 -14.59 -11.43 -27.14
CA SER A 168 -14.05 -11.51 -28.51
C SER A 168 -13.46 -10.18 -29.02
N ASN A 169 -14.03 -9.05 -28.62
CA ASN A 169 -13.55 -7.71 -28.98
C ASN A 169 -12.84 -7.14 -27.74
N VAL A 170 -11.51 -7.20 -27.73
CA VAL A 170 -10.72 -6.74 -26.60
C VAL A 170 -10.67 -5.20 -26.59
N PRO A 171 -11.13 -4.52 -25.51
CA PRO A 171 -11.08 -3.07 -25.41
C PRO A 171 -9.63 -2.60 -25.24
N THR A 172 -9.28 -1.48 -25.88
CA THR A 172 -7.94 -0.87 -25.82
C THR A 172 -7.95 0.59 -25.35
N THR A 173 -9.14 1.15 -25.17
CA THR A 173 -9.34 2.53 -24.72
C THR A 173 -10.42 2.58 -23.65
N TRP A 174 -10.39 3.64 -22.83
CA TRP A 174 -11.48 3.94 -21.89
C TRP A 174 -12.81 4.13 -22.63
N ALA A 175 -12.79 4.76 -23.80
CA ALA A 175 -13.98 4.96 -24.62
C ALA A 175 -14.61 3.65 -25.08
N ASP A 176 -13.82 2.60 -25.32
CA ASP A 176 -14.33 1.30 -25.74
C ASP A 176 -15.25 0.68 -24.67
N LEU A 177 -14.91 0.82 -23.39
CA LEU A 177 -15.66 0.20 -22.28
C LEU A 177 -17.12 0.67 -22.17
N LYS A 178 -17.48 1.76 -22.83
CA LYS A 178 -18.87 2.26 -22.92
C LYS A 178 -19.72 1.51 -23.97
N LYS A 179 -19.11 0.64 -24.77
CA LYS A 179 -19.84 -0.11 -25.80
C LYS A 179 -20.83 -1.11 -25.16
N PRO A 180 -22.02 -1.30 -25.77
CA PRO A 180 -23.06 -2.16 -25.20
C PRO A 180 -22.67 -3.64 -25.13
N GLU A 181 -21.65 -4.07 -25.86
CA GLU A 181 -21.15 -5.45 -25.85
C GLU A 181 -20.45 -5.81 -24.53
N TYR A 182 -20.03 -4.82 -23.73
CA TYR A 182 -19.37 -5.04 -22.42
C TYR A 182 -20.34 -4.95 -21.24
N LYS A 183 -21.64 -5.10 -21.50
CA LYS A 183 -22.65 -5.06 -20.45
C LYS A 183 -22.40 -6.13 -19.38
N GLY A 184 -22.24 -5.68 -18.11
CA GLY A 184 -21.95 -6.52 -16.97
C GLY A 184 -20.60 -7.20 -17.02
N MET A 185 -19.57 -6.58 -17.62
CA MET A 185 -18.24 -7.18 -17.81
C MET A 185 -17.09 -6.38 -17.19
N VAL A 186 -17.27 -5.09 -16.93
CA VAL A 186 -16.20 -4.21 -16.44
C VAL A 186 -16.15 -4.23 -14.93
N THR A 187 -15.01 -4.56 -14.37
CA THR A 187 -14.82 -4.74 -12.92
C THR A 187 -13.69 -3.87 -12.42
N LEU A 188 -13.93 -3.15 -11.31
CA LEU A 188 -12.90 -2.44 -10.54
C LEU A 188 -12.30 -3.36 -9.49
N ASN A 189 -11.04 -3.14 -9.14
CA ASN A 189 -10.41 -3.81 -8.01
C ASN A 189 -10.71 -3.04 -6.72
N GLY A 190 -11.89 -3.30 -6.15
CA GLY A 190 -12.41 -2.70 -4.93
C GLY A 190 -13.19 -1.39 -5.13
N ASP A 191 -13.66 -0.84 -4.03
CA ASP A 191 -14.31 0.49 -3.97
C ASP A 191 -13.24 1.60 -3.98
N PRO A 192 -13.33 2.63 -4.84
CA PRO A 192 -12.31 3.67 -4.91
C PRO A 192 -12.20 4.55 -3.66
N ARG A 193 -13.14 4.44 -2.73
CA ARG A 193 -13.05 5.09 -1.41
C ARG A 193 -12.18 4.32 -0.42
N GLU A 194 -11.90 3.04 -0.71
CA GLU A 194 -11.26 2.07 0.20
C GLU A 194 -10.01 1.42 -0.41
N ALA A 195 -9.96 1.27 -1.74
CA ALA A 195 -8.90 0.56 -2.45
C ALA A 195 -8.10 1.45 -3.40
N GLY A 196 -6.76 1.32 -3.37
CA GLY A 196 -5.83 2.13 -4.16
C GLY A 196 -5.95 1.90 -5.68
N ALA A 197 -6.17 0.66 -6.13
CA ALA A 197 -6.27 0.34 -7.56
C ALA A 197 -7.51 0.98 -8.20
N SER A 198 -8.67 0.90 -7.55
CA SER A 198 -9.89 1.53 -8.04
C SER A 198 -9.87 3.05 -7.92
N PHE A 199 -9.24 3.60 -6.88
CA PHE A 199 -8.96 5.04 -6.81
C PHE A 199 -8.15 5.50 -8.03
N ALA A 200 -7.08 4.77 -8.36
CA ALA A 200 -6.25 5.03 -9.54
C ALA A 200 -7.05 4.91 -10.86
N ALA A 201 -7.99 3.96 -10.94
CA ALA A 201 -8.86 3.82 -12.10
C ALA A 201 -9.75 5.07 -12.32
N VAL A 202 -10.23 5.69 -11.24
CA VAL A 202 -11.00 6.95 -11.36
C VAL A 202 -10.11 8.09 -11.86
N LEU A 203 -8.86 8.20 -11.39
CA LEU A 203 -7.92 9.20 -11.86
C LEU A 203 -7.58 8.97 -13.35
N ALA A 204 -7.32 7.73 -13.75
CA ALA A 204 -7.04 7.38 -15.15
C ALA A 204 -8.24 7.70 -16.07
N ALA A 205 -9.45 7.38 -15.62
CA ALA A 205 -10.68 7.72 -16.34
C ALA A 205 -10.87 9.25 -16.44
N ALA A 206 -10.51 10.01 -15.40
CA ALA A 206 -10.55 11.48 -15.47
C ALA A 206 -9.62 12.01 -16.55
N LEU A 207 -8.36 11.53 -16.61
CA LEU A 207 -7.41 11.93 -17.66
C LEU A 207 -7.94 11.58 -19.06
N ALA A 208 -8.57 10.42 -19.23
CA ALA A 208 -9.14 9.98 -20.49
C ALA A 208 -10.35 10.80 -20.94
N ASN A 209 -11.07 11.43 -20.01
CA ASN A 209 -12.30 12.17 -20.29
C ASN A 209 -12.17 13.69 -20.12
N GLY A 210 -10.94 14.22 -20.29
CA GLY A 210 -10.66 15.65 -20.33
C GLY A 210 -10.49 16.32 -18.97
N GLY A 211 -10.41 15.54 -17.89
CA GLY A 211 -10.02 15.98 -16.57
C GLY A 211 -8.50 16.05 -16.38
N SER A 212 -8.10 16.20 -15.13
CA SER A 212 -6.69 16.26 -14.72
C SER A 212 -6.58 15.79 -13.27
N PHE A 213 -5.36 15.79 -12.70
CA PHE A 213 -5.18 15.53 -11.26
C PHE A 213 -5.79 16.65 -10.37
N ASP A 214 -6.04 17.84 -10.91
CA ASP A 214 -6.73 18.93 -10.21
C ASP A 214 -8.26 18.91 -10.44
N ASP A 215 -8.74 18.10 -11.40
CA ASP A 215 -10.15 17.92 -11.73
C ASP A 215 -10.44 16.45 -12.04
N VAL A 216 -10.79 15.67 -11.03
CA VAL A 216 -11.07 14.24 -11.15
C VAL A 216 -12.56 13.92 -11.34
N MET A 217 -13.43 14.94 -11.31
CA MET A 217 -14.86 14.75 -11.47
C MET A 217 -15.25 14.05 -12.79
N PRO A 218 -14.60 14.32 -13.94
CA PRO A 218 -14.85 13.56 -15.18
C PRO A 218 -14.63 12.04 -15.06
N GLY A 219 -13.77 11.60 -14.13
CA GLY A 219 -13.58 10.17 -13.83
C GLY A 219 -14.77 9.56 -13.09
N VAL A 220 -15.31 10.26 -12.10
CA VAL A 220 -16.53 9.83 -11.40
C VAL A 220 -17.72 9.79 -12.35
N GLU A 221 -17.89 10.82 -13.19
CA GLU A 221 -18.92 10.88 -14.22
C GLU A 221 -18.81 9.75 -15.23
N TYR A 222 -17.58 9.39 -15.61
CA TYR A 222 -17.33 8.25 -16.50
C TYR A 222 -17.84 6.92 -15.89
N PHE A 223 -17.55 6.64 -14.63
CA PHE A 223 -18.03 5.43 -13.96
C PHE A 223 -19.54 5.48 -13.69
N SER A 224 -20.09 6.66 -13.45
CA SER A 224 -21.54 6.87 -13.39
C SER A 224 -22.20 6.45 -14.71
N GLU A 225 -21.64 6.87 -15.85
CA GLU A 225 -22.13 6.47 -17.17
C GLU A 225 -22.00 4.96 -17.41
N LEU A 226 -20.87 4.32 -17.00
CA LEU A 226 -20.70 2.87 -17.09
C LEU A 226 -21.75 2.11 -16.26
N ALA A 227 -22.08 2.61 -15.08
CA ALA A 227 -23.12 2.04 -14.23
C ALA A 227 -24.51 2.19 -14.88
N GLU A 228 -24.83 3.36 -15.45
CA GLU A 228 -26.09 3.60 -16.18
C GLU A 228 -26.24 2.72 -17.41
N LEU A 229 -25.15 2.47 -18.14
CA LEU A 229 -25.12 1.52 -19.27
C LEU A 229 -25.25 0.06 -18.82
N GLY A 230 -25.03 -0.20 -17.53
CA GLY A 230 -24.99 -1.54 -16.95
C GLY A 230 -23.75 -2.32 -17.32
N ASN A 231 -22.65 -1.64 -17.69
CA ASN A 231 -21.38 -2.26 -18.04
C ASN A 231 -20.53 -2.58 -16.81
N LEU A 232 -20.66 -1.77 -15.74
CA LEU A 232 -19.94 -1.94 -14.49
C LEU A 232 -20.51 -3.11 -13.68
N GLN A 233 -19.63 -3.94 -13.13
CA GLN A 233 -19.94 -4.98 -12.15
C GLN A 233 -19.63 -4.49 -10.72
N THR A 234 -20.24 -5.13 -9.73
CA THR A 234 -20.09 -4.83 -8.29
C THR A 234 -19.29 -5.89 -7.53
N ILE A 235 -18.60 -6.79 -8.25
CA ILE A 235 -17.70 -7.79 -7.67
C ILE A 235 -16.25 -7.26 -7.66
N ASP A 236 -15.41 -7.78 -6.78
CA ASP A 236 -14.02 -7.39 -6.72
C ASP A 236 -13.15 -8.23 -7.68
N VAL A 237 -12.04 -7.65 -8.11
CA VAL A 237 -11.01 -8.34 -8.88
C VAL A 237 -10.13 -9.14 -7.91
N THR A 238 -10.44 -10.42 -7.77
CA THR A 238 -9.62 -11.35 -6.99
C THR A 238 -9.05 -12.44 -7.89
N PRO A 239 -7.94 -13.11 -7.51
CA PRO A 239 -7.44 -14.27 -8.26
C PRO A 239 -8.52 -15.33 -8.49
N ALA A 240 -9.35 -15.62 -7.49
CA ALA A 240 -10.44 -16.58 -7.61
C ALA A 240 -11.51 -16.15 -8.65
N ALA A 241 -11.91 -14.88 -8.65
CA ALA A 241 -12.89 -14.34 -9.61
C ALA A 241 -12.33 -14.30 -11.04
N ILE A 242 -11.04 -14.02 -11.22
CA ILE A 242 -10.35 -14.12 -12.51
C ILE A 242 -10.36 -15.56 -13.01
N LEU A 243 -9.95 -16.52 -12.17
CA LEU A 243 -9.81 -17.94 -12.52
C LEU A 243 -11.17 -18.65 -12.72
N SER A 244 -12.26 -18.16 -12.12
CA SER A 244 -13.61 -18.66 -12.35
C SER A 244 -14.25 -18.09 -13.61
N GLY A 245 -13.69 -17.01 -14.19
CA GLY A 245 -14.26 -16.28 -15.34
C GLY A 245 -15.37 -15.30 -14.95
N GLU A 246 -15.57 -15.03 -13.66
CA GLU A 246 -16.52 -14.01 -13.18
C GLU A 246 -16.09 -12.58 -13.49
N VAL A 247 -14.79 -12.37 -13.72
CA VAL A 247 -14.18 -11.09 -14.12
C VAL A 247 -13.72 -11.16 -15.58
N PRO A 248 -14.56 -10.81 -16.57
CA PRO A 248 -14.17 -10.80 -17.97
C PRO A 248 -13.24 -9.63 -18.33
N ILE A 249 -13.40 -8.46 -17.69
CA ILE A 249 -12.60 -7.25 -17.91
C ILE A 249 -12.29 -6.64 -16.55
N ALA A 250 -11.01 -6.63 -16.19
CA ALA A 250 -10.51 -6.01 -14.97
C ALA A 250 -9.83 -4.67 -15.28
N LEU A 251 -10.12 -3.65 -14.48
CA LEU A 251 -9.38 -2.40 -14.41
C LEU A 251 -8.40 -2.49 -13.24
N ASP A 252 -7.14 -2.80 -13.53
CA ASP A 252 -6.15 -3.12 -12.51
C ASP A 252 -4.72 -2.88 -13.02
N TRP A 253 -3.73 -3.04 -12.17
CA TRP A 253 -2.33 -2.83 -12.48
C TRP A 253 -1.76 -3.88 -13.43
N THR A 254 -0.87 -3.46 -14.32
CA THR A 254 -0.18 -4.36 -15.26
C THR A 254 0.51 -5.54 -14.56
N TYR A 255 1.06 -5.33 -13.37
CA TYR A 255 1.84 -6.33 -12.63
C TYR A 255 0.99 -7.38 -11.88
N ASN A 256 -0.34 -7.24 -11.82
CA ASN A 256 -1.21 -8.23 -11.15
C ASN A 256 -1.45 -9.49 -11.99
N PHE A 257 -1.12 -9.47 -13.28
CA PHE A 257 -1.42 -10.57 -14.20
C PHE A 257 -0.26 -11.55 -14.45
N PRO A 258 1.03 -11.12 -14.47
CA PRO A 258 2.15 -12.04 -14.71
C PRO A 258 2.20 -13.21 -13.71
N GLY A 259 2.00 -12.96 -12.42
CA GLY A 259 1.98 -14.00 -11.38
C GLY A 259 0.80 -14.98 -11.49
N LEU A 260 -0.27 -14.62 -12.19
CA LEU A 260 -1.45 -15.46 -12.41
C LEU A 260 -1.44 -16.18 -13.78
N GLN A 261 -0.51 -15.86 -14.67
CA GLN A 261 -0.56 -16.31 -16.07
C GLN A 261 -0.69 -17.83 -16.23
N GLN A 262 0.07 -18.61 -15.46
CA GLN A 262 -0.02 -20.06 -15.52
C GLN A 262 -1.36 -20.59 -15.02
N GLN A 263 -1.87 -20.06 -13.91
CA GLN A 263 -3.15 -20.45 -13.34
C GLN A 263 -4.31 -20.08 -14.26
N ILE A 264 -4.25 -18.92 -14.92
CA ILE A 264 -5.22 -18.48 -15.93
C ILE A 264 -5.24 -19.48 -17.10
N ALA A 265 -4.06 -19.89 -17.60
CA ALA A 265 -3.94 -20.87 -18.68
C ALA A 265 -4.46 -22.25 -18.25
N ASP A 266 -4.17 -22.72 -17.03
CA ASP A 266 -4.66 -23.98 -16.48
C ASP A 266 -6.18 -23.99 -16.29
N ALA A 267 -6.78 -22.81 -16.02
CA ALA A 267 -8.24 -22.61 -15.99
C ALA A 267 -8.88 -22.57 -17.40
N GLY A 268 -8.07 -22.60 -18.45
CA GLY A 268 -8.53 -22.58 -19.85
C GLY A 268 -8.84 -21.19 -20.38
N PHE A 269 -8.28 -20.15 -19.75
CA PHE A 269 -8.47 -18.76 -20.14
C PHE A 269 -7.17 -18.15 -20.70
N GLU A 270 -7.35 -17.04 -21.42
CA GLU A 270 -6.28 -16.19 -21.91
C GLU A 270 -6.60 -14.73 -21.60
N PHE A 271 -5.69 -14.00 -20.99
CA PHE A 271 -5.84 -12.59 -20.70
C PHE A 271 -4.92 -11.74 -21.59
N GLN A 272 -5.47 -10.64 -22.11
CA GLN A 272 -4.73 -9.58 -22.75
C GLN A 272 -4.73 -8.35 -21.85
N VAL A 273 -3.54 -7.89 -21.48
CA VAL A 273 -3.36 -6.73 -20.59
C VAL A 273 -2.93 -5.54 -21.44
N ASN A 274 -3.82 -4.57 -21.60
CA ASN A 274 -3.61 -3.41 -22.45
C ASN A 274 -3.55 -2.13 -21.60
N VAL A 275 -2.48 -1.34 -21.77
CA VAL A 275 -2.45 0.04 -21.25
C VAL A 275 -3.30 0.91 -22.17
N PRO A 276 -4.35 1.59 -21.68
CA PRO A 276 -5.21 2.42 -22.52
C PRO A 276 -4.43 3.57 -23.16
N SER A 277 -4.65 3.78 -24.48
CA SER A 277 -3.95 4.84 -25.21
C SER A 277 -4.51 6.24 -24.98
N ASP A 278 -5.72 6.34 -24.43
CA ASP A 278 -6.47 7.59 -24.19
C ASP A 278 -6.47 8.07 -22.73
N GLY A 279 -5.73 7.41 -21.85
CA GLY A 279 -5.64 7.78 -20.43
C GLY A 279 -4.60 6.92 -19.71
N VAL A 280 -3.32 7.19 -19.97
CA VAL A 280 -2.22 6.50 -19.30
C VAL A 280 -2.09 7.05 -17.87
N TYR A 281 -2.18 6.17 -16.90
CA TYR A 281 -1.95 6.50 -15.49
C TYR A 281 -0.94 5.53 -14.88
N GLY A 282 0.09 6.09 -14.25
CA GLY A 282 1.01 5.34 -13.40
C GLY A 282 0.73 5.63 -11.94
N GLY A 283 0.79 4.60 -11.11
CA GLY A 283 0.55 4.72 -9.70
C GLY A 283 1.43 3.79 -8.88
N TYR A 284 1.57 4.10 -7.61
CA TYR A 284 2.40 3.38 -6.65
C TYR A 284 1.61 3.08 -5.38
N TYR A 285 2.20 2.20 -4.57
CA TYR A 285 1.79 2.01 -3.18
C TYR A 285 2.87 2.54 -2.26
N SER A 286 2.44 3.10 -1.14
CA SER A 286 3.31 3.68 -0.12
C SER A 286 3.63 2.64 0.94
N GLN A 287 4.91 2.32 1.08
CA GLN A 287 5.41 1.48 2.16
C GLN A 287 5.70 2.37 3.37
N SER A 288 5.09 2.07 4.50
CA SER A 288 5.30 2.80 5.74
C SER A 288 5.57 1.85 6.88
N VAL A 289 6.61 2.10 7.67
CA VAL A 289 6.82 1.45 8.96
C VAL A 289 5.79 2.02 9.94
N VAL A 290 5.12 1.14 10.68
CA VAL A 290 4.10 1.52 11.65
C VAL A 290 4.75 1.88 12.99
N THR A 291 4.17 2.87 13.70
CA THR A 291 4.64 3.27 15.03
C THR A 291 4.20 2.29 16.12
N ASP A 292 4.95 2.22 17.21
CA ASP A 292 4.61 1.44 18.42
C ASP A 292 4.41 -0.07 18.15
N VAL A 293 5.17 -0.63 17.20
CA VAL A 293 5.11 -2.04 16.82
C VAL A 293 5.94 -2.93 17.77
N GLU A 294 5.67 -4.22 17.74
CA GLU A 294 6.37 -5.21 18.58
C GLU A 294 7.79 -5.50 18.05
N HIS A 295 7.99 -5.48 16.70
CA HIS A 295 9.24 -5.84 16.03
C HIS A 295 9.77 -4.68 15.17
N PRO A 296 10.16 -3.53 15.76
CA PRO A 296 10.51 -2.32 15.01
C PRO A 296 11.75 -2.47 14.13
N CYS A 297 12.73 -3.29 14.53
CA CYS A 297 13.93 -3.50 13.74
C CYS A 297 13.66 -4.42 12.54
N ALA A 298 12.83 -5.43 12.70
CA ALA A 298 12.38 -6.28 11.62
C ALA A 298 11.49 -5.53 10.62
N ALA A 299 10.63 -4.62 11.09
CA ALA A 299 9.83 -3.74 10.23
C ALA A 299 10.71 -2.82 9.37
N ARG A 300 11.73 -2.19 9.96
CA ARG A 300 12.72 -1.37 9.22
C ARG A 300 13.52 -2.23 8.25
N LEU A 301 13.95 -3.43 8.67
CA LEU A 301 14.70 -4.35 7.81
C LEU A 301 13.88 -4.82 6.61
N TRP A 302 12.57 -5.08 6.80
CA TRP A 302 11.66 -5.37 5.69
C TRP A 302 11.63 -4.22 4.69
N LEU A 303 11.48 -2.97 5.16
CA LEU A 303 11.49 -1.81 4.27
C LEU A 303 12.84 -1.66 3.54
N GLU A 304 13.97 -1.85 4.21
CA GLU A 304 15.30 -1.88 3.57
C GLU A 304 15.39 -2.97 2.50
N HIS A 305 14.86 -4.16 2.78
CA HIS A 305 14.90 -5.29 1.86
C HIS A 305 14.11 -5.03 0.58
N ILE A 306 12.86 -4.58 0.69
CA ILE A 306 11.99 -4.36 -0.48
C ILE A 306 12.49 -3.23 -1.39
N VAL A 307 13.22 -2.25 -0.84
CA VAL A 307 13.85 -1.18 -1.65
C VAL A 307 15.32 -1.47 -2.01
N SER A 308 15.90 -2.59 -1.56
CA SER A 308 17.25 -3.03 -1.94
C SER A 308 17.34 -3.38 -3.43
N ASP A 309 18.54 -3.69 -3.91
CA ASP A 309 18.71 -4.20 -5.28
C ASP A 309 17.98 -5.53 -5.48
N GLU A 310 18.05 -6.42 -4.48
CA GLU A 310 17.39 -7.73 -4.49
C GLU A 310 15.85 -7.59 -4.52
N GLY A 311 15.27 -6.80 -3.62
CA GLY A 311 13.83 -6.54 -3.61
C GLY A 311 13.35 -5.85 -4.88
N ALA A 312 14.12 -4.89 -5.39
CA ALA A 312 13.83 -4.19 -6.63
C ALA A 312 13.81 -5.14 -7.85
N LEU A 313 14.75 -6.09 -7.93
CA LEU A 313 14.74 -7.13 -8.96
C LEU A 313 13.58 -8.10 -8.77
N GLY A 314 13.21 -8.42 -7.52
CA GLY A 314 12.01 -9.23 -7.22
C GLY A 314 10.73 -8.59 -7.77
N TYR A 315 10.56 -7.27 -7.66
CA TYR A 315 9.44 -6.56 -8.27
C TYR A 315 9.46 -6.61 -9.79
N LEU A 316 10.65 -6.50 -10.43
CA LEU A 316 10.79 -6.67 -11.87
C LEU A 316 10.35 -8.06 -12.34
N GLU A 317 10.68 -9.11 -11.60
CA GLU A 317 10.22 -10.48 -11.88
C GLU A 317 8.69 -10.59 -11.84
N GLY A 318 8.04 -9.79 -10.99
CA GLY A 318 6.58 -9.64 -10.94
C GLY A 318 5.98 -8.72 -12.00
N GLY A 319 6.79 -8.10 -12.88
CA GLY A 319 6.32 -7.15 -13.88
C GLY A 319 5.99 -5.76 -13.33
N ALA A 320 6.35 -5.47 -12.08
CA ALA A 320 6.25 -4.13 -11.49
C ALA A 320 7.55 -3.34 -11.73
N VAL A 321 7.44 -2.03 -11.86
CA VAL A 321 8.59 -1.15 -12.07
C VAL A 321 9.15 -0.72 -10.70
N PRO A 322 10.37 -1.10 -10.33
CA PRO A 322 10.95 -0.64 -9.07
C PRO A 322 11.04 0.87 -9.00
N ALA A 323 10.78 1.47 -7.84
CA ALA A 323 10.93 2.91 -7.67
C ALA A 323 12.33 3.42 -8.02
N ARG A 324 13.36 2.59 -7.83
CA ARG A 324 14.78 2.86 -8.16
C ARG A 324 15.17 2.41 -9.57
N TYR A 325 14.22 2.18 -10.47
CA TYR A 325 14.50 1.63 -11.80
C TYR A 325 15.60 2.39 -12.57
N GLY A 326 15.59 3.73 -12.50
CA GLY A 326 16.64 4.55 -13.12
C GLY A 326 18.04 4.25 -12.60
N SER A 327 18.21 4.17 -11.26
CA SER A 327 19.49 3.83 -10.61
C SER A 327 19.95 2.41 -10.99
N LEU A 328 19.02 1.44 -11.03
CA LEU A 328 19.34 0.07 -11.46
C LEU A 328 19.81 0.00 -12.92
N LEU A 329 19.17 0.77 -13.82
CA LEU A 329 19.57 0.87 -15.22
C LEU A 329 20.98 1.47 -15.36
N GLU A 330 21.26 2.59 -14.67
CA GLU A 330 22.57 3.26 -14.71
C GLU A 330 23.69 2.34 -14.22
N ARG A 331 23.40 1.47 -13.25
CA ARG A 331 24.35 0.49 -12.71
C ARG A 331 24.40 -0.82 -13.51
N GLY A 332 23.59 -0.96 -14.57
CA GLY A 332 23.55 -2.15 -15.41
C GLY A 332 23.02 -3.41 -14.71
N LEU A 333 22.16 -3.25 -13.72
CA LEU A 333 21.61 -4.35 -12.91
C LEU A 333 20.28 -4.89 -13.45
N VAL A 334 19.63 -4.20 -14.39
CA VAL A 334 18.34 -4.61 -14.95
C VAL A 334 18.55 -5.69 -16.02
N PRO A 335 18.05 -6.94 -15.83
CA PRO A 335 18.08 -7.97 -16.85
C PRO A 335 17.23 -7.57 -18.06
N ALA A 336 17.76 -7.80 -19.27
CA ALA A 336 17.11 -7.34 -20.51
C ALA A 336 15.78 -8.07 -20.78
N ASP A 337 15.66 -9.32 -20.37
CA ASP A 337 14.45 -10.13 -20.45
C ASP A 337 13.35 -9.62 -19.51
N LEU A 338 13.70 -9.22 -18.29
CA LEU A 338 12.75 -8.62 -17.35
C LEU A 338 12.34 -7.21 -17.80
N ALA A 339 13.28 -6.41 -18.31
CA ALA A 339 12.94 -5.09 -18.87
C ALA A 339 11.94 -5.19 -20.03
N ALA A 340 11.98 -6.26 -20.82
CA ALA A 340 11.08 -6.49 -21.94
C ALA A 340 9.64 -6.85 -21.54
N THR A 341 9.40 -7.22 -20.28
CA THR A 341 8.04 -7.50 -19.75
C THR A 341 7.32 -6.24 -19.28
N LEU A 342 8.06 -5.16 -19.05
CA LEU A 342 7.50 -3.89 -18.58
C LEU A 342 6.73 -3.16 -19.69
N PRO A 343 5.84 -2.20 -19.34
CA PRO A 343 5.31 -1.25 -20.32
C PRO A 343 6.44 -0.55 -21.10
N SER A 344 6.15 -0.15 -22.33
CA SER A 344 7.18 0.44 -23.19
C SER A 344 7.85 1.67 -22.56
N ALA A 345 9.11 1.92 -22.92
CA ALA A 345 9.83 3.09 -22.45
C ALA A 345 9.11 4.41 -22.76
N GLU A 346 8.33 4.46 -23.86
CA GLU A 346 7.48 5.61 -24.19
C GLU A 346 6.41 5.83 -23.12
N ILE A 347 5.73 4.77 -22.67
CA ILE A 347 4.73 4.85 -21.61
C ILE A 347 5.41 5.27 -20.31
N LEU A 348 6.47 4.57 -19.88
CA LEU A 348 7.15 4.81 -18.60
C LEU A 348 7.72 6.24 -18.49
N ASN A 349 8.27 6.79 -19.57
CA ASN A 349 8.83 8.14 -19.60
C ASN A 349 7.77 9.26 -19.57
N ASN A 350 6.52 8.96 -19.89
CA ASN A 350 5.42 9.92 -19.89
C ASN A 350 4.53 9.83 -18.65
N ILE A 351 4.80 8.89 -17.74
CA ILE A 351 4.07 8.81 -16.46
C ILE A 351 4.39 10.03 -15.61
N THR A 352 3.33 10.66 -15.12
CA THR A 352 3.38 11.68 -14.08
C THR A 352 2.56 11.21 -12.89
N PHE A 353 3.10 11.40 -11.69
CA PHE A 353 2.39 11.06 -10.46
C PHE A 353 1.69 12.32 -9.91
N PRO A 354 0.47 12.19 -9.36
CA PRO A 354 -0.17 13.32 -8.68
C PRO A 354 0.63 13.72 -7.43
N THR A 355 0.57 15.00 -7.07
CA THR A 355 1.12 15.46 -5.79
C THR A 355 0.25 15.00 -4.62
N ALA A 356 0.76 15.06 -3.39
CA ALA A 356 -0.01 14.71 -2.20
C ALA A 356 -1.29 15.57 -2.06
N GLU A 357 -1.22 16.86 -2.40
CA GLU A 357 -2.36 17.76 -2.37
C GLU A 357 -3.41 17.38 -3.42
N GLN A 358 -2.97 16.96 -4.61
CA GLN A 358 -3.88 16.49 -5.67
C GLN A 358 -4.56 15.18 -5.29
N VAL A 359 -3.82 14.24 -4.68
CA VAL A 359 -4.38 12.99 -4.18
C VAL A 359 -5.43 13.25 -3.10
N GLU A 360 -5.14 14.13 -2.14
CA GLU A 360 -6.09 14.46 -1.07
C GLU A 360 -7.35 15.15 -1.60
N ALA A 361 -7.20 16.08 -2.53
CA ALA A 361 -8.32 16.72 -3.20
C ALA A 361 -9.17 15.71 -3.99
N ALA A 362 -8.53 14.80 -4.72
CA ALA A 362 -9.21 13.74 -5.45
C ALA A 362 -9.97 12.79 -4.50
N ARG A 363 -9.37 12.44 -3.35
CA ARG A 363 -10.02 11.60 -2.33
C ARG A 363 -11.32 12.22 -1.83
N VAL A 364 -11.33 13.52 -1.55
CA VAL A 364 -12.54 14.25 -1.15
C VAL A 364 -13.62 14.14 -2.22
N VAL A 365 -13.28 14.47 -3.47
CA VAL A 365 -14.24 14.43 -4.59
C VAL A 365 -14.82 13.01 -4.76
N ILE A 366 -13.97 11.98 -4.75
CA ILE A 366 -14.40 10.58 -4.91
C ILE A 366 -15.28 10.15 -3.73
N THR A 367 -14.88 10.44 -2.49
CA THR A 367 -15.63 10.06 -1.30
C THR A 367 -17.03 10.69 -1.28
N GLU A 368 -17.15 11.94 -1.66
CA GLU A 368 -18.44 12.66 -1.65
C GLU A 368 -19.38 12.21 -2.78
N ASN A 369 -18.84 11.84 -3.94
CA ASN A 369 -19.64 11.65 -5.16
C ASN A 369 -19.80 10.20 -5.59
N TRP A 370 -18.92 9.26 -5.21
CA TRP A 370 -18.96 7.88 -5.66
C TRP A 370 -20.26 7.16 -5.24
N GLY A 371 -20.64 7.26 -3.96
CA GLY A 371 -21.89 6.66 -3.45
C GLY A 371 -23.09 7.07 -4.31
N PRO A 372 -23.48 8.35 -4.28
CA PRO A 372 -24.72 8.80 -4.94
C PRO A 372 -24.68 8.72 -6.47
N MET A 373 -23.50 8.74 -7.10
CA MET A 373 -23.40 8.74 -8.56
C MET A 373 -23.14 7.35 -9.17
N VAL A 374 -22.51 6.43 -8.44
CA VAL A 374 -22.07 5.15 -8.97
C VAL A 374 -22.58 3.97 -8.15
N ALA A 375 -22.28 3.91 -6.85
CA ALA A 375 -22.50 2.70 -6.04
C ALA A 375 -23.98 2.47 -5.66
N ASP A 376 -24.77 3.53 -5.51
CA ASP A 376 -26.17 3.47 -5.06
C ASP A 376 -27.18 3.38 -6.23
N ARG A 377 -26.71 3.09 -7.46
CA ARG A 377 -27.53 3.02 -8.68
C ARG A 377 -27.93 1.63 -9.12
#